data_d909cc7edd49fc64921aab1ea7a6b4d5
#
_entry.id   d909cc7edd49fc64921aab1ea7a6b4d5
#
_cell.length_a   1.000
_cell.length_b   1.000
_cell.length_c   1.000
_cell.angle_alpha   90.00
_cell.angle_beta   90.00
_cell.angle_gamma   90.00
#
_symmetry.space_group_name_H-M   'P 1'
#
loop_
_entity.id
_entity.type
_entity.pdbx_description
1 polymer ?
#
loop_
_entity_poly.entity_id
_entity_poly.type
_entity_poly.pdbx_seq_one_letter_code
_entity_poly.pdbx_strand_id
1 'polypeptide(L)'
;MNYRPEGCLYKTPVNQRLISSAEGLTEAMNCGTIIEARVSVCTSSHDLIIDLPCAKGVISREDGALGIPEGKTRDIALISRVNKIVCFKVRELNYGSDGSLTAKLSRREAQEECQRNYIEKLRAGDIIEAKVTHLEQFGSFVDIGCGIPSLIPIDTISVSRISHPSDRMRVGQMIYAAVKSNESARICLTHKELLGTWEENAADYEVGETVSGIVRSVESYGIFVELTPNLAGLAEARDGITAGMHVSVYIKAIIPEKMKVKLVIVDSCDSHDEVLDFKYRFRESHINKWRYSPEQSDKIIESIF
;
A
#
# COMPACT_ATOMS: atom_id res chain seq x y z
N MET A 1 -19.11 -3.43 8.41
CA MET A 1 -17.94 -2.70 8.96
C MET A 1 -16.89 -2.67 7.88
N ASN A 2 -16.31 -1.50 7.60
CA ASN A 2 -15.17 -1.41 6.67
C ASN A 2 -13.89 -1.62 7.48
N TYR A 3 -13.26 -2.79 7.32
CA TYR A 3 -11.94 -3.06 7.89
C TYR A 3 -10.90 -2.30 7.07
N ARG A 4 -10.29 -1.28 7.65
CA ARG A 4 -9.33 -0.39 7.00
C ARG A 4 -7.91 -0.59 7.55
N PRO A 5 -6.88 -0.21 6.80
CA PRO A 5 -5.51 -0.12 7.30
C PRO A 5 -5.41 0.74 8.56
N GLU A 6 -4.49 0.38 9.48
CA GLU A 6 -4.25 1.11 10.72
C GLU A 6 -3.93 2.59 10.48
N GLY A 7 -4.58 3.45 11.25
CA GLY A 7 -4.51 4.91 11.18
C GLY A 7 -5.61 5.56 10.34
N CYS A 8 -6.42 4.79 9.62
CA CYS A 8 -7.52 5.33 8.80
C CYS A 8 -8.72 5.76 9.66
N LEU A 9 -8.96 5.10 10.80
CA LEU A 9 -10.05 5.44 11.70
C LEU A 9 -9.65 6.50 12.74
N TYR A 10 -8.36 6.63 13.03
CA TYR A 10 -7.85 7.43 14.13
C TYR A 10 -8.41 8.85 14.21
N LYS A 11 -8.47 9.58 13.08
CA LYS A 11 -8.95 10.96 13.04
C LYS A 11 -10.45 11.08 12.78
N THR A 12 -11.19 9.99 12.67
CA THR A 12 -12.63 10.06 12.43
C THR A 12 -13.37 10.57 13.66
N PRO A 13 -14.45 11.38 13.49
CA PRO A 13 -15.23 11.89 14.61
C PRO A 13 -15.77 10.78 15.52
N VAL A 14 -16.14 9.63 14.93
CA VAL A 14 -16.66 8.48 15.68
C VAL A 14 -15.58 7.90 16.58
N ASN A 15 -14.38 7.65 16.04
CA ASN A 15 -13.27 7.11 16.83
C ASN A 15 -12.88 8.07 17.95
N GLN A 16 -12.75 9.36 17.64
CA GLN A 16 -12.39 10.38 18.65
C GLN A 16 -13.43 10.46 19.78
N ARG A 17 -14.72 10.38 19.47
CA ARG A 17 -15.79 10.33 20.46
C ARG A 17 -15.67 9.10 21.36
N LEU A 18 -15.42 7.92 20.78
CA LEU A 18 -15.36 6.66 21.51
C LEU A 18 -14.16 6.58 22.46
N ILE A 19 -13.01 7.13 22.07
CA ILE A 19 -11.80 7.06 22.91
C ILE A 19 -11.71 8.18 23.96
N SER A 20 -12.58 9.21 23.89
CA SER A 20 -12.46 10.43 24.71
C SER A 20 -13.09 10.32 26.10
N SER A 21 -13.96 9.34 26.33
CA SER A 21 -14.68 9.20 27.62
C SER A 21 -14.86 7.73 28.02
N ALA A 22 -15.11 7.51 29.31
CA ALA A 22 -15.40 6.18 29.85
C ALA A 22 -16.68 5.58 29.26
N GLU A 23 -17.69 6.41 29.02
CA GLU A 23 -18.95 6.02 28.36
C GLU A 23 -18.70 5.61 26.92
N GLY A 24 -17.83 6.34 26.20
CA GLY A 24 -17.44 6.00 24.83
C GLY A 24 -16.69 4.66 24.76
N LEU A 25 -15.77 4.41 25.68
CA LEU A 25 -15.08 3.12 25.78
C LEU A 25 -16.04 1.98 26.14
N THR A 26 -17.02 2.24 27.02
CA THR A 26 -18.07 1.27 27.37
C THR A 26 -18.96 0.95 26.17
N GLU A 27 -19.33 1.97 25.39
CA GLU A 27 -20.08 1.78 24.13
C GLU A 27 -19.27 0.92 23.14
N ALA A 28 -17.98 1.26 22.93
CA ALA A 28 -17.09 0.51 22.05
C ALA A 28 -16.94 -0.96 22.50
N MET A 29 -16.84 -1.21 23.79
CA MET A 29 -16.77 -2.55 24.37
C MET A 29 -18.07 -3.34 24.12
N ASN A 30 -19.22 -2.77 24.44
CA ASN A 30 -20.52 -3.44 24.31
C ASN A 30 -20.89 -3.74 22.85
N CYS A 31 -20.53 -2.82 21.93
CA CYS A 31 -20.76 -2.99 20.49
C CYS A 31 -19.66 -3.81 19.80
N GLY A 32 -18.57 -4.15 20.47
CA GLY A 32 -17.41 -4.80 19.88
C GLY A 32 -16.75 -3.96 18.77
N THR A 33 -16.84 -2.63 18.87
CA THR A 33 -16.34 -1.71 17.84
C THR A 33 -14.82 -1.69 17.83
N ILE A 34 -14.23 -1.81 16.62
CA ILE A 34 -12.79 -1.60 16.42
C ILE A 34 -12.51 -0.11 16.43
N ILE A 35 -11.63 0.32 17.32
CA ILE A 35 -11.18 1.71 17.48
C ILE A 35 -9.66 1.78 17.38
N GLU A 36 -9.13 2.99 17.21
CA GLU A 36 -7.70 3.21 17.00
C GLU A 36 -7.14 4.27 17.95
N ALA A 37 -5.92 4.02 18.44
CA ALA A 37 -5.14 5.02 19.18
C ALA A 37 -3.64 4.78 19.00
N ARG A 38 -2.83 5.73 19.46
CA ARG A 38 -1.37 5.70 19.36
C ARG A 38 -0.78 4.90 20.51
N VAL A 39 0.15 4.02 20.20
CA VAL A 39 1.00 3.33 21.21
C VAL A 39 2.05 4.31 21.71
N SER A 40 2.12 4.49 23.03
CA SER A 40 3.12 5.33 23.69
C SER A 40 4.37 4.54 24.07
N VAL A 41 4.20 3.35 24.63
CA VAL A 41 5.30 2.53 25.17
C VAL A 41 5.08 1.06 24.82
N CYS A 42 6.17 0.33 24.57
CA CYS A 42 6.25 -1.12 24.64
C CYS A 42 7.09 -1.47 25.87
N THR A 43 6.51 -2.18 26.83
CA THR A 43 7.18 -2.54 28.09
C THR A 43 8.24 -3.62 27.90
N SER A 44 9.01 -3.94 28.95
CA SER A 44 9.97 -5.05 28.93
C SER A 44 9.30 -6.43 28.80
N SER A 45 8.02 -6.55 29.18
CA SER A 45 7.16 -7.73 28.96
C SER A 45 6.51 -7.74 27.58
N HIS A 46 6.82 -6.76 26.71
CA HIS A 46 6.24 -6.54 25.40
C HIS A 46 4.73 -6.19 25.41
N ASP A 47 4.20 -5.70 26.52
CA ASP A 47 2.86 -5.10 26.55
C ASP A 47 2.90 -3.72 25.91
N LEU A 48 1.85 -3.37 25.16
CA LEU A 48 1.73 -2.06 24.54
C LEU A 48 0.86 -1.15 25.41
N ILE A 49 1.38 0.00 25.75
CA ILE A 49 0.67 1.04 26.53
C ILE A 49 0.14 2.08 25.56
N ILE A 50 -1.11 2.45 25.78
CA ILE A 50 -1.85 3.45 25.00
C ILE A 50 -2.40 4.49 25.95
N ASP A 51 -1.97 5.74 25.81
CA ASP A 51 -2.50 6.84 26.60
C ASP A 51 -3.78 7.37 25.93
N LEU A 52 -4.94 6.87 26.40
CA LEU A 52 -6.25 7.36 25.98
C LEU A 52 -6.59 8.62 26.77
N PRO A 53 -7.38 9.56 26.23
CA PRO A 53 -7.74 10.80 26.92
C PRO A 53 -8.40 10.59 28.29
N CYS A 54 -9.12 9.48 28.48
CA CYS A 54 -9.86 9.18 29.71
C CYS A 54 -9.36 7.95 30.48
N ALA A 55 -8.38 7.20 29.93
CA ALA A 55 -7.94 5.92 30.50
C ALA A 55 -6.51 5.58 30.10
N LYS A 56 -5.88 4.71 30.88
CA LYS A 56 -4.66 4.02 30.46
C LYS A 56 -5.04 2.72 29.75
N GLY A 57 -4.81 2.63 28.44
CA GLY A 57 -5.00 1.41 27.66
C GLY A 57 -3.80 0.47 27.79
N VAL A 58 -4.06 -0.83 27.95
CA VAL A 58 -3.03 -1.88 27.99
C VAL A 58 -3.42 -3.00 27.02
N ILE A 59 -2.56 -3.27 26.08
CA ILE A 59 -2.62 -4.47 25.22
C ILE A 59 -1.52 -5.40 25.72
N SER A 60 -1.90 -6.55 26.28
CA SER A 60 -0.92 -7.56 26.71
C SER A 60 -0.15 -8.10 25.50
N ARG A 61 1.06 -8.65 25.75
CA ARG A 61 1.86 -9.27 24.68
C ARG A 61 1.04 -10.24 23.86
N GLU A 62 0.26 -11.11 24.49
CA GLU A 62 -0.55 -12.14 23.83
C GLU A 62 -1.68 -11.55 22.98
N ASP A 63 -2.19 -10.38 23.36
CA ASP A 63 -3.23 -9.64 22.63
C ASP A 63 -2.66 -8.63 21.62
N GLY A 64 -1.35 -8.53 21.52
CA GLY A 64 -0.66 -7.51 20.72
C GLY A 64 -0.70 -7.76 19.21
N ALA A 65 -0.74 -9.02 18.77
CA ALA A 65 -0.90 -9.35 17.36
C ALA A 65 -1.32 -10.81 17.14
N LEU A 66 -1.93 -11.03 15.99
CA LEU A 66 -2.23 -12.37 15.49
C LEU A 66 -0.95 -13.21 15.37
N GLY A 67 -0.97 -14.45 15.84
CA GLY A 67 0.15 -15.38 15.75
C GLY A 67 1.22 -15.25 16.83
N ILE A 68 1.11 -14.30 17.75
CA ILE A 68 2.03 -14.19 18.91
C ILE A 68 1.89 -15.40 19.85
N PRO A 69 0.68 -15.78 20.31
CA PRO A 69 0.53 -16.94 21.20
C PRO A 69 1.02 -18.24 20.58
N GLU A 70 0.84 -18.40 19.27
CA GLU A 70 1.24 -19.58 18.50
C GLU A 70 2.74 -19.56 18.08
N GLY A 71 3.48 -18.52 18.46
CA GLY A 71 4.89 -18.36 18.08
C GLY A 71 5.15 -18.12 16.60
N LYS A 72 4.10 -17.83 15.80
CA LYS A 72 4.20 -17.52 14.38
C LYS A 72 4.64 -16.08 14.11
N THR A 73 4.31 -15.17 15.04
CA THR A 73 4.69 -13.75 15.00
C THR A 73 5.72 -13.47 16.10
N ARG A 74 6.81 -12.79 15.75
CA ARG A 74 7.88 -12.44 16.70
C ARG A 74 7.58 -11.14 17.42
N ASP A 75 8.13 -10.95 18.63
CA ASP A 75 7.93 -9.75 19.47
C ASP A 75 8.37 -8.44 18.80
N ILE A 76 9.27 -8.49 17.83
CA ILE A 76 9.63 -7.32 17.03
C ILE A 76 8.41 -6.66 16.35
N ALA A 77 7.36 -7.43 16.05
CA ALA A 77 6.10 -6.92 15.52
C ALA A 77 5.37 -6.01 16.51
N LEU A 78 5.57 -6.20 17.82
CA LEU A 78 5.03 -5.37 18.90
C LEU A 78 5.94 -4.15 19.14
N ILE A 79 7.22 -4.38 19.30
CA ILE A 79 8.22 -3.33 19.54
C ILE A 79 8.13 -2.24 18.46
N SER A 80 7.92 -2.65 17.22
CA SER A 80 7.79 -1.75 16.07
C SER A 80 6.50 -0.91 16.05
N ARG A 81 5.57 -1.09 17.02
CA ARG A 81 4.32 -0.32 17.10
C ARG A 81 4.44 0.97 17.91
N VAL A 82 5.50 1.15 18.69
CA VAL A 82 5.72 2.40 19.44
C VAL A 82 5.65 3.61 18.49
N ASN A 83 4.94 4.64 18.92
CA ASN A 83 4.60 5.85 18.18
C ASN A 83 3.71 5.62 16.93
N LYS A 84 3.23 4.40 16.67
CA LYS A 84 2.28 4.11 15.58
C LYS A 84 0.86 4.01 16.12
N ILE A 85 -0.10 4.26 15.25
CA ILE A 85 -1.52 4.05 15.51
C ILE A 85 -1.80 2.57 15.29
N VAL A 86 -2.53 1.95 16.21
CA VAL A 86 -2.97 0.55 16.14
C VAL A 86 -4.47 0.46 16.34
N CYS A 87 -5.09 -0.49 15.70
CA CYS A 87 -6.49 -0.86 15.93
C CYS A 87 -6.59 -1.81 17.13
N PHE A 88 -7.71 -1.76 17.84
CA PHE A 88 -7.99 -2.70 18.93
C PHE A 88 -9.48 -2.73 19.28
N LYS A 89 -9.87 -3.74 20.06
CA LYS A 89 -11.15 -3.82 20.77
C LYS A 89 -10.94 -3.61 22.25
N VAL A 90 -11.94 -3.02 22.92
CA VAL A 90 -11.98 -2.90 24.37
C VAL A 90 -12.53 -4.20 24.94
N ARG A 91 -11.78 -4.86 25.84
CA ARG A 91 -12.20 -6.14 26.48
C ARG A 91 -12.77 -5.91 27.87
N GLU A 92 -12.16 -5.01 28.63
CA GLU A 92 -12.49 -4.81 30.04
C GLU A 92 -12.12 -3.38 30.46
N LEU A 93 -12.93 -2.80 31.32
CA LEU A 93 -12.68 -1.50 31.95
C LEU A 93 -12.58 -1.69 33.45
N ASN A 94 -11.45 -1.31 34.06
CA ASN A 94 -11.16 -1.46 35.46
C ASN A 94 -10.96 -0.09 36.13
N TYR A 95 -11.74 0.19 37.17
CA TYR A 95 -11.61 1.40 37.98
C TYR A 95 -10.71 1.11 39.16
N GLY A 96 -9.64 1.86 39.30
CA GLY A 96 -8.79 1.84 40.49
C GLY A 96 -9.46 2.48 41.70
N SER A 97 -8.97 2.17 42.90
CA SER A 97 -9.42 2.79 44.15
C SER A 97 -9.16 4.30 44.22
N ASP A 98 -8.25 4.79 43.37
CA ASP A 98 -7.88 6.20 43.19
C ASP A 98 -8.73 6.93 42.15
N GLY A 99 -9.71 6.24 41.55
CA GLY A 99 -10.55 6.76 40.47
C GLY A 99 -9.91 6.68 39.08
N SER A 100 -8.70 6.13 38.95
CA SER A 100 -8.06 5.91 37.65
C SER A 100 -8.80 4.85 36.85
N LEU A 101 -8.90 5.06 35.51
CA LEU A 101 -9.49 4.09 34.60
C LEU A 101 -8.39 3.37 33.80
N THR A 102 -8.40 2.05 33.84
CA THR A 102 -7.55 1.20 33.01
C THR A 102 -8.41 0.37 32.08
N ALA A 103 -8.09 0.42 30.77
CA ALA A 103 -8.76 -0.37 29.74
C ALA A 103 -7.84 -1.52 29.28
N LYS A 104 -8.31 -2.76 29.40
CA LYS A 104 -7.69 -3.90 28.73
C LYS A 104 -8.15 -3.95 27.29
N LEU A 105 -7.19 -3.95 26.38
CA LEU A 105 -7.41 -3.84 24.95
C LEU A 105 -6.85 -5.08 24.23
N SER A 106 -7.44 -5.44 23.10
CA SER A 106 -6.94 -6.53 22.27
C SER A 106 -6.85 -6.11 20.81
N ARG A 107 -5.63 -6.01 20.29
CA ARG A 107 -5.35 -5.84 18.86
C ARG A 107 -5.59 -7.15 18.11
N ARG A 108 -5.23 -8.27 18.73
CA ARG A 108 -5.42 -9.60 18.18
C ARG A 108 -6.89 -9.86 17.85
N GLU A 109 -7.83 -9.57 18.74
CA GLU A 109 -9.27 -9.75 18.45
C GLU A 109 -9.76 -8.90 17.27
N ALA A 110 -9.27 -7.68 17.14
CA ALA A 110 -9.58 -6.85 15.97
C ALA A 110 -9.05 -7.48 14.68
N GLN A 111 -7.83 -8.04 14.71
CA GLN A 111 -7.23 -8.74 13.59
C GLN A 111 -7.95 -10.05 13.26
N GLU A 112 -8.32 -10.85 14.25
CA GLU A 112 -9.08 -12.10 14.06
C GLU A 112 -10.44 -11.83 13.43
N GLU A 113 -11.11 -10.75 13.84
CA GLU A 113 -12.38 -10.35 13.24
C GLU A 113 -12.21 -9.89 11.79
N CYS A 114 -11.20 -9.05 11.53
CA CYS A 114 -10.85 -8.61 10.19
C CYS A 114 -10.51 -9.82 9.29
N GLN A 115 -9.73 -10.76 9.81
CA GLN A 115 -9.35 -11.98 9.12
C GLN A 115 -10.57 -12.77 8.64
N ARG A 116 -11.48 -13.13 9.56
CA ARG A 116 -12.69 -13.93 9.28
C ARG A 116 -13.71 -13.21 8.41
N ASN A 117 -13.93 -11.93 8.69
CA ASN A 117 -15.06 -11.20 8.10
C ASN A 117 -14.70 -10.47 6.82
N TYR A 118 -13.42 -10.27 6.54
CA TYR A 118 -12.94 -9.52 5.39
C TYR A 118 -11.88 -10.28 4.59
N ILE A 119 -10.72 -10.58 5.18
CA ILE A 119 -9.57 -11.13 4.44
C ILE A 119 -9.89 -12.49 3.80
N GLU A 120 -10.53 -13.41 4.54
CA GLU A 120 -10.88 -14.74 4.03
C GLU A 120 -11.94 -14.71 2.92
N LYS A 121 -12.67 -13.61 2.80
CA LYS A 121 -13.70 -13.43 1.77
C LYS A 121 -13.20 -12.79 0.49
N LEU A 122 -11.98 -12.23 0.52
CA LEU A 122 -11.37 -11.64 -0.65
C LEU A 122 -11.07 -12.70 -1.71
N ARG A 123 -11.37 -12.36 -2.95
CA ARG A 123 -11.14 -13.21 -4.13
C ARG A 123 -10.09 -12.59 -5.03
N ALA A 124 -9.44 -13.43 -5.82
CA ALA A 124 -8.56 -12.93 -6.86
C ALA A 124 -9.33 -11.95 -7.75
N GLY A 125 -8.71 -10.82 -8.08
CA GLY A 125 -9.33 -9.72 -8.83
C GLY A 125 -10.00 -8.64 -7.99
N ASP A 126 -10.30 -8.88 -6.71
CA ASP A 126 -10.88 -7.83 -5.86
C ASP A 126 -9.90 -6.68 -5.66
N ILE A 127 -10.39 -5.45 -5.83
CA ILE A 127 -9.61 -4.23 -5.60
C ILE A 127 -9.86 -3.74 -4.18
N ILE A 128 -8.78 -3.54 -3.44
CA ILE A 128 -8.80 -3.13 -2.03
C ILE A 128 -7.94 -1.90 -1.78
N GLU A 129 -8.29 -1.13 -0.75
CA GLU A 129 -7.41 -0.11 -0.18
C GLU A 129 -6.31 -0.79 0.63
N ALA A 130 -5.09 -0.32 0.50
CA ALA A 130 -3.94 -0.80 1.26
C ALA A 130 -3.03 0.37 1.65
N LYS A 131 -2.30 0.21 2.75
CA LYS A 131 -1.36 1.23 3.22
C LYS A 131 0.05 0.68 3.20
N VAL A 132 0.96 1.35 2.51
CA VAL A 132 2.37 0.96 2.45
C VAL A 132 2.98 1.08 3.84
N THR A 133 3.52 -0.03 4.37
CA THR A 133 4.10 -0.10 5.70
C THR A 133 5.61 -0.22 5.70
N HIS A 134 6.17 -0.90 4.69
CA HIS A 134 7.59 -1.13 4.55
C HIS A 134 7.96 -1.41 3.09
N LEU A 135 9.16 -1.01 2.67
CA LEU A 135 9.66 -1.19 1.32
C LEU A 135 10.95 -2.01 1.37
N GLU A 136 10.97 -3.13 0.64
CA GLU A 136 12.12 -4.01 0.47
C GLU A 136 12.46 -4.13 -1.01
N GLN A 137 13.69 -4.52 -1.33
CA GLN A 137 14.14 -4.66 -2.71
C GLN A 137 13.26 -5.59 -3.56
N PHE A 138 12.63 -6.59 -2.94
CA PHE A 138 11.78 -7.56 -3.62
C PHE A 138 10.30 -7.18 -3.68
N GLY A 139 9.87 -6.11 -3.00
CA GLY A 139 8.48 -5.66 -3.02
C GLY A 139 8.09 -4.73 -1.89
N SER A 140 6.81 -4.35 -1.88
CA SER A 140 6.20 -3.47 -0.88
C SER A 140 5.33 -4.26 0.07
N PHE A 141 5.60 -4.17 1.38
CA PHE A 141 4.67 -4.63 2.40
C PHE A 141 3.59 -3.58 2.63
N VAL A 142 2.36 -4.04 2.69
CA VAL A 142 1.19 -3.19 2.87
C VAL A 142 0.29 -3.75 3.96
N ASP A 143 -0.39 -2.87 4.68
CA ASP A 143 -1.49 -3.18 5.58
C ASP A 143 -2.78 -3.19 4.75
N ILE A 144 -3.49 -4.32 4.76
CA ILE A 144 -4.74 -4.54 4.00
C ILE A 144 -6.00 -4.47 4.88
N GLY A 145 -5.81 -4.18 6.16
CA GLY A 145 -6.87 -4.03 7.16
C GLY A 145 -6.39 -4.45 8.55
N CYS A 146 -6.67 -3.62 9.54
CA CYS A 146 -6.34 -3.87 10.95
C CYS A 146 -4.88 -4.25 11.22
N GLY A 147 -3.95 -3.76 10.41
CA GLY A 147 -2.52 -4.07 10.54
C GLY A 147 -2.14 -5.48 10.07
N ILE A 148 -3.00 -6.15 9.29
CA ILE A 148 -2.69 -7.44 8.66
C ILE A 148 -1.80 -7.20 7.44
N PRO A 149 -0.56 -7.74 7.43
CA PRO A 149 0.38 -7.48 6.35
C PRO A 149 0.10 -8.33 5.11
N SER A 150 0.33 -7.73 3.94
CA SER A 150 0.39 -8.40 2.65
C SER A 150 1.58 -7.88 1.85
N LEU A 151 1.88 -8.51 0.71
CA LEU A 151 3.00 -8.19 -0.15
C LEU A 151 2.53 -7.86 -1.57
N ILE A 152 3.08 -6.79 -2.13
CA ILE A 152 3.09 -6.50 -3.56
C ILE A 152 4.51 -6.76 -4.07
N PRO A 153 4.77 -7.85 -4.80
CA PRO A 153 6.07 -8.12 -5.41
C PRO A 153 6.49 -7.00 -6.37
N ILE A 154 7.79 -6.73 -6.48
CA ILE A 154 8.33 -5.62 -7.28
C ILE A 154 7.89 -5.67 -8.75
N ASP A 155 7.81 -6.87 -9.33
CA ASP A 155 7.40 -7.13 -10.72
C ASP A 155 5.90 -6.92 -10.97
N THR A 156 5.12 -6.75 -9.89
CA THR A 156 3.68 -6.49 -9.96
C THR A 156 3.29 -5.06 -9.57
N ILE A 157 4.26 -4.20 -9.27
CA ILE A 157 4.00 -2.79 -8.91
C ILE A 157 3.65 -1.98 -10.16
N SER A 158 4.43 -2.12 -11.25
CA SER A 158 4.21 -1.44 -12.53
C SER A 158 4.76 -2.27 -13.69
N VAL A 159 4.34 -1.96 -14.93
CA VAL A 159 4.87 -2.63 -16.12
C VAL A 159 6.29 -2.16 -16.43
N SER A 160 6.56 -0.88 -16.28
CA SER A 160 7.92 -0.34 -16.37
C SER A 160 8.75 -0.87 -15.20
N ARG A 161 9.92 -1.40 -15.50
CA ARG A 161 10.84 -1.93 -14.49
C ARG A 161 11.34 -0.82 -13.57
N ILE A 162 11.45 -1.16 -12.30
CA ILE A 162 12.01 -0.32 -11.24
C ILE A 162 13.11 -1.08 -10.52
N SER A 163 14.08 -0.37 -9.96
CA SER A 163 15.17 -0.96 -9.19
C SER A 163 14.79 -1.22 -7.73
N HIS A 164 13.89 -0.39 -7.20
CA HIS A 164 13.40 -0.48 -5.84
C HIS A 164 11.96 0.04 -5.76
N PRO A 165 11.10 -0.50 -4.87
CA PRO A 165 9.73 -0.01 -4.72
C PRO A 165 9.62 1.48 -4.33
N SER A 166 10.65 2.07 -3.72
CA SER A 166 10.69 3.52 -3.44
C SER A 166 10.64 4.40 -4.69
N ASP A 167 10.91 3.84 -5.87
CA ASP A 167 10.74 4.53 -7.15
C ASP A 167 9.26 4.81 -7.46
N ARG A 168 8.33 4.19 -6.70
CA ARG A 168 6.87 4.27 -6.90
C ARG A 168 6.08 4.62 -5.66
N MET A 169 6.52 4.13 -4.50
CA MET A 169 5.72 4.12 -3.29
C MET A 169 6.49 4.71 -2.12
N ARG A 170 5.76 5.27 -1.15
CA ARG A 170 6.32 5.78 0.11
C ARG A 170 5.66 5.08 1.29
N VAL A 171 6.42 4.86 2.34
CA VAL A 171 5.88 4.36 3.62
C VAL A 171 4.82 5.33 4.14
N GLY A 172 3.65 4.80 4.49
CA GLY A 172 2.49 5.57 4.93
C GLY A 172 1.51 5.95 3.81
N GLN A 173 1.88 5.79 2.53
CA GLN A 173 1.01 6.09 1.39
C GLN A 173 -0.18 5.12 1.36
N MET A 174 -1.37 5.67 1.11
CA MET A 174 -2.56 4.89 0.78
C MET A 174 -2.58 4.62 -0.72
N ILE A 175 -2.82 3.37 -1.08
CA ILE A 175 -2.88 2.90 -2.46
C ILE A 175 -4.08 1.98 -2.66
N TYR A 176 -4.45 1.75 -3.91
CA TYR A 176 -5.30 0.63 -4.30
C TYR A 176 -4.41 -0.52 -4.80
N ALA A 177 -4.84 -1.76 -4.55
CA ALA A 177 -4.18 -2.94 -5.08
C ALA A 177 -5.23 -4.01 -5.42
N ALA A 178 -4.96 -4.85 -6.41
CA ALA A 178 -5.81 -5.99 -6.72
C ALA A 178 -5.27 -7.24 -6.01
N VAL A 179 -6.17 -8.09 -5.53
CA VAL A 179 -5.83 -9.39 -4.96
C VAL A 179 -5.38 -10.30 -6.11
N LYS A 180 -4.12 -10.73 -6.09
CA LYS A 180 -3.57 -11.66 -7.07
C LYS A 180 -3.93 -13.11 -6.72
N SER A 181 -3.80 -13.46 -5.46
CA SER A 181 -4.17 -14.77 -4.92
C SER A 181 -4.53 -14.68 -3.45
N ASN A 182 -5.40 -15.59 -3.01
CA ASN A 182 -5.75 -15.79 -1.60
C ASN A 182 -5.63 -17.28 -1.29
N GLU A 183 -4.47 -17.70 -0.81
CA GLU A 183 -4.19 -19.09 -0.45
C GLU A 183 -4.14 -19.22 1.08
N SER A 184 -5.17 -19.83 1.67
CA SER A 184 -5.26 -20.05 3.12
C SER A 184 -5.05 -18.75 3.91
N ALA A 185 -5.71 -17.66 3.46
CA ALA A 185 -5.64 -16.32 4.02
C ALA A 185 -4.24 -15.64 3.92
N ARG A 186 -3.37 -16.16 3.07
CA ARG A 186 -2.16 -15.47 2.62
C ARG A 186 -2.48 -14.74 1.32
N ILE A 187 -2.68 -13.43 1.44
CA ILE A 187 -2.99 -12.56 0.32
C ILE A 187 -1.68 -12.15 -0.35
N CYS A 188 -1.60 -12.34 -1.66
CA CYS A 188 -0.62 -11.70 -2.52
C CYS A 188 -1.33 -10.65 -3.38
N LEU A 189 -0.72 -9.50 -3.54
CA LEU A 189 -1.32 -8.37 -4.26
C LEU A 189 -0.57 -8.05 -5.54
N THR A 190 -1.25 -7.34 -6.41
CA THR A 190 -0.70 -6.73 -7.63
C THR A 190 -1.25 -5.32 -7.78
N HIS A 191 -0.50 -4.46 -8.45
CA HIS A 191 -0.84 -3.04 -8.57
C HIS A 191 -0.88 -2.55 -10.02
N LYS A 192 -0.04 -3.14 -10.89
CA LYS A 192 0.14 -2.71 -12.28
C LYS A 192 -1.14 -2.69 -13.11
N GLU A 193 -2.07 -3.60 -12.82
CA GLU A 193 -3.34 -3.73 -13.54
C GLU A 193 -4.24 -2.50 -13.33
N LEU A 194 -4.07 -1.83 -12.18
CA LEU A 194 -4.86 -0.63 -11.83
C LEU A 194 -4.35 0.64 -12.53
N LEU A 195 -3.14 0.59 -13.10
CA LEU A 195 -2.50 1.72 -13.77
C LEU A 195 -2.82 1.78 -15.28
N GLY A 196 -3.72 0.91 -15.74
CA GLY A 196 -4.22 0.91 -17.10
C GLY A 196 -3.40 0.10 -18.10
N THR A 197 -3.97 -0.06 -19.29
CA THR A 197 -3.39 -0.74 -20.44
C THR A 197 -2.33 0.11 -21.13
N TRP A 198 -1.60 -0.47 -22.12
CA TRP A 198 -0.66 0.28 -22.93
C TRP A 198 -1.36 1.41 -23.70
N GLU A 199 -2.51 1.11 -24.32
CA GLU A 199 -3.28 2.08 -25.12
C GLU A 199 -3.82 3.22 -24.26
N GLU A 200 -4.38 2.92 -23.07
CA GLU A 200 -4.86 3.94 -22.14
C GLU A 200 -3.77 4.88 -21.68
N ASN A 201 -2.55 4.39 -21.47
CA ASN A 201 -1.42 5.22 -21.09
C ASN A 201 -0.85 5.99 -22.29
N ALA A 202 -0.79 5.38 -23.47
CA ALA A 202 -0.31 6.02 -24.70
C ALA A 202 -1.27 7.13 -25.17
N ALA A 203 -2.58 7.00 -24.92
CA ALA A 203 -3.58 7.99 -25.30
C ALA A 203 -3.44 9.35 -24.55
N ASP A 204 -2.62 9.42 -23.50
CA ASP A 204 -2.30 10.69 -22.84
C ASP A 204 -1.27 11.53 -23.63
N TYR A 205 -0.72 11.01 -24.75
CA TYR A 205 0.39 11.59 -25.49
C TYR A 205 0.13 11.63 -27.00
N GLU A 206 0.66 12.67 -27.64
CA GLU A 206 0.61 12.82 -29.10
C GLU A 206 2.03 12.87 -29.71
N VAL A 207 2.14 12.41 -30.97
CA VAL A 207 3.38 12.54 -31.75
C VAL A 207 3.64 14.03 -32.00
N GLY A 208 4.86 14.48 -31.72
CA GLY A 208 5.26 15.87 -31.83
C GLY A 208 5.29 16.64 -30.50
N GLU A 209 4.76 16.07 -29.44
CA GLU A 209 4.84 16.68 -28.11
C GLU A 209 6.24 16.51 -27.48
N THR A 210 6.57 17.45 -26.61
CA THR A 210 7.73 17.35 -25.68
C THR A 210 7.20 17.25 -24.28
N VAL A 211 7.53 16.16 -23.60
CA VAL A 211 7.02 15.81 -22.27
C VAL A 211 8.16 15.43 -21.31
N SER A 212 7.87 15.47 -20.02
CA SER A 212 8.81 15.01 -19.00
C SER A 212 8.82 13.47 -18.90
N GLY A 213 9.97 12.91 -18.56
CA GLY A 213 10.12 11.48 -18.28
C GLY A 213 11.27 11.22 -17.33
N ILE A 214 11.35 9.97 -16.84
CA ILE A 214 12.40 9.52 -15.92
C ILE A 214 13.22 8.44 -16.63
N VAL A 215 14.53 8.60 -16.65
CA VAL A 215 15.45 7.59 -17.18
C VAL A 215 15.45 6.37 -16.26
N ARG A 216 15.05 5.21 -16.78
CA ARG A 216 15.02 3.95 -16.00
C ARG A 216 16.23 3.07 -16.24
N SER A 217 16.73 3.01 -17.48
CA SER A 217 17.99 2.34 -17.78
C SER A 217 18.67 2.95 -19.00
N VAL A 218 19.99 2.82 -19.04
CA VAL A 218 20.84 3.21 -20.16
C VAL A 218 21.49 1.96 -20.69
N GLU A 219 21.18 1.61 -21.93
CA GLU A 219 21.65 0.43 -22.63
C GLU A 219 22.53 0.85 -23.82
N SER A 220 23.35 -0.06 -24.35
CA SER A 220 24.20 0.23 -25.51
C SER A 220 23.43 0.63 -26.78
N TYR A 221 22.17 0.23 -26.87
CA TYR A 221 21.28 0.49 -28.02
C TYR A 221 20.26 1.62 -27.77
N GLY A 222 20.26 2.25 -26.61
CA GLY A 222 19.38 3.36 -26.31
C GLY A 222 19.04 3.51 -24.84
N ILE A 223 18.26 4.52 -24.54
CA ILE A 223 17.88 4.94 -23.19
C ILE A 223 16.39 4.70 -22.99
N PHE A 224 16.03 3.90 -21.98
CA PHE A 224 14.64 3.73 -21.59
C PHE A 224 14.19 4.89 -20.71
N VAL A 225 13.21 5.63 -21.20
CA VAL A 225 12.60 6.74 -20.50
C VAL A 225 11.14 6.40 -20.19
N GLU A 226 10.79 6.46 -18.95
CA GLU A 226 9.43 6.26 -18.46
C GLU A 226 8.64 7.55 -18.55
N LEU A 227 7.48 7.48 -19.17
CA LEU A 227 6.50 8.56 -19.25
C LEU A 227 5.42 8.42 -18.18
N THR A 228 4.97 7.18 -17.92
CA THR A 228 4.11 6.79 -16.78
C THR A 228 4.59 5.46 -16.21
N PRO A 229 4.14 5.06 -15.00
CA PRO A 229 4.49 3.76 -14.44
C PRO A 229 4.22 2.55 -15.35
N ASN A 230 3.23 2.67 -16.25
CA ASN A 230 2.88 1.63 -17.22
C ASN A 230 3.26 1.98 -18.67
N LEU A 231 3.99 3.06 -18.91
CA LEU A 231 4.43 3.43 -20.26
C LEU A 231 5.87 3.91 -20.26
N ALA A 232 6.73 3.23 -21.00
CA ALA A 232 8.09 3.66 -21.24
C ALA A 232 8.36 3.72 -22.77
N GLY A 233 9.18 4.68 -23.15
CA GLY A 233 9.69 4.81 -24.52
C GLY A 233 11.20 4.56 -24.59
N LEU A 234 11.71 4.43 -25.80
CA LEU A 234 13.12 4.27 -26.10
C LEU A 234 13.65 5.50 -26.85
N ALA A 235 14.64 6.15 -26.26
CA ALA A 235 15.40 7.23 -26.89
C ALA A 235 16.75 6.71 -27.41
N GLU A 236 17.33 7.42 -28.37
CA GLU A 236 18.69 7.16 -28.87
C GLU A 236 19.71 7.40 -27.74
N ALA A 237 20.83 6.68 -27.79
CA ALA A 237 21.92 6.82 -26.84
C ALA A 237 22.45 8.27 -26.86
N ARG A 238 22.68 8.84 -25.66
CA ARG A 238 23.20 10.18 -25.47
C ARG A 238 24.14 10.17 -24.27
N ASP A 239 25.32 10.79 -24.42
CA ASP A 239 26.31 10.91 -23.36
C ASP A 239 25.80 11.80 -22.21
N GLY A 240 26.23 11.49 -21.00
CA GLY A 240 25.90 12.27 -19.81
C GLY A 240 24.53 11.95 -19.18
N ILE A 241 23.78 11.01 -19.76
CA ILE A 241 22.48 10.56 -19.20
C ILE A 241 22.70 9.34 -18.33
N THR A 242 22.12 9.35 -17.12
CA THR A 242 22.18 8.23 -16.15
C THR A 242 20.78 7.86 -15.65
N ALA A 243 20.64 6.63 -15.16
CA ALA A 243 19.38 6.18 -14.57
C ALA A 243 18.98 7.05 -13.37
N GLY A 244 17.71 7.38 -13.26
CA GLY A 244 17.13 8.26 -12.25
C GLY A 244 17.02 9.74 -12.66
N MET A 245 17.70 10.15 -13.74
CA MET A 245 17.62 11.55 -14.21
C MET A 245 16.22 11.85 -14.78
N HIS A 246 15.75 13.06 -14.54
CA HIS A 246 14.58 13.63 -15.19
C HIS A 246 15.00 14.23 -16.53
N VAL A 247 14.24 13.96 -17.56
CA VAL A 247 14.53 14.40 -18.93
C VAL A 247 13.27 14.96 -19.60
N SER A 248 13.48 15.95 -20.47
CA SER A 248 12.48 16.38 -21.44
C SER A 248 12.68 15.56 -22.71
N VAL A 249 11.62 14.88 -23.17
CA VAL A 249 11.68 14.03 -24.35
C VAL A 249 10.64 14.46 -25.38
N TYR A 250 11.08 14.53 -26.64
CA TYR A 250 10.22 14.72 -27.78
C TYR A 250 9.70 13.35 -28.27
N ILE A 251 8.39 13.23 -28.48
CA ILE A 251 7.74 12.01 -28.94
C ILE A 251 7.81 11.96 -30.47
N LYS A 252 8.71 11.12 -30.98
CA LYS A 252 8.94 10.96 -32.43
C LYS A 252 7.91 10.05 -33.11
N ALA A 253 7.47 8.98 -32.40
CA ALA A 253 6.48 8.05 -32.88
C ALA A 253 5.87 7.23 -31.76
N ILE A 254 4.59 6.87 -31.89
CA ILE A 254 3.85 5.93 -31.05
C ILE A 254 3.42 4.77 -31.96
N ILE A 255 3.82 3.53 -31.63
CA ILE A 255 3.66 2.34 -32.49
C ILE A 255 2.93 1.26 -31.67
N PRO A 256 1.57 1.24 -31.68
CA PRO A 256 0.77 0.36 -30.83
C PRO A 256 1.01 -1.13 -31.06
N GLU A 257 1.12 -1.57 -32.30
CA GLU A 257 1.33 -2.97 -32.66
C GLU A 257 2.63 -3.56 -32.10
N LYS A 258 3.62 -2.71 -31.81
CA LYS A 258 4.91 -3.08 -31.20
C LYS A 258 5.03 -2.66 -29.75
N MET A 259 4.00 -2.01 -29.19
CA MET A 259 4.04 -1.36 -27.86
C MET A 259 5.30 -0.50 -27.68
N LYS A 260 5.63 0.32 -28.68
CA LYS A 260 6.83 1.16 -28.69
C LYS A 260 6.50 2.62 -28.78
N VAL A 261 7.14 3.42 -27.94
CA VAL A 261 7.21 4.88 -28.06
C VAL A 261 8.67 5.24 -28.38
N LYS A 262 8.88 5.91 -29.52
CA LYS A 262 10.21 6.42 -29.91
C LYS A 262 10.35 7.83 -29.41
N LEU A 263 11.44 8.09 -28.70
CA LEU A 263 11.72 9.34 -28.04
C LEU A 263 13.04 9.95 -28.51
N VAL A 264 13.16 11.26 -28.37
CA VAL A 264 14.43 12.00 -28.51
C VAL A 264 14.60 12.83 -27.24
N ILE A 265 15.71 12.64 -26.52
CA ILE A 265 16.01 13.46 -25.34
C ILE A 265 16.39 14.86 -25.80
N VAL A 266 15.59 15.84 -25.39
CA VAL A 266 15.82 17.27 -25.70
C VAL A 266 16.73 17.87 -24.66
N ASP A 267 16.40 17.67 -23.38
CA ASP A 267 17.13 18.24 -22.25
C ASP A 267 17.08 17.30 -21.04
N SER A 268 17.97 17.52 -20.06
CA SER A 268 18.01 16.79 -18.82
C SER A 268 18.13 17.76 -17.64
N CYS A 269 17.44 17.47 -16.55
CA CYS A 269 17.55 18.22 -15.31
C CYS A 269 17.83 17.29 -14.13
N ASP A 270 18.61 17.80 -13.16
CA ASP A 270 18.91 17.10 -11.92
C ASP A 270 17.81 17.37 -10.88
N SER A 271 16.54 17.22 -11.25
CA SER A 271 15.44 17.34 -10.30
C SER A 271 15.24 16.00 -9.58
N HIS A 272 15.26 16.02 -8.26
CA HIS A 272 14.84 14.91 -7.43
C HIS A 272 13.36 15.09 -7.12
N ASP A 273 12.51 14.60 -8.01
CA ASP A 273 11.09 14.83 -7.86
C ASP A 273 10.43 13.88 -6.89
N GLU A 274 9.35 14.41 -6.33
CA GLU A 274 8.41 13.68 -5.51
C GLU A 274 7.82 12.50 -6.28
N VAL A 275 7.65 11.39 -5.59
CA VAL A 275 6.87 10.25 -6.11
C VAL A 275 5.48 10.78 -6.45
N LEU A 276 5.13 10.75 -7.73
CA LEU A 276 3.82 11.20 -8.20
C LEU A 276 2.73 10.30 -7.66
N ASP A 277 1.57 10.90 -7.38
CA ASP A 277 0.36 10.13 -7.08
C ASP A 277 0.00 9.25 -8.28
N PHE A 278 -0.49 8.03 -8.00
CA PHE A 278 -0.89 7.11 -9.04
C PHE A 278 -2.15 7.60 -9.78
N LYS A 279 -2.09 7.64 -11.10
CA LYS A 279 -3.26 7.81 -11.95
C LYS A 279 -3.91 6.44 -12.15
N TYR A 280 -4.87 6.12 -11.29
CA TYR A 280 -5.63 4.88 -11.41
C TYR A 280 -6.62 4.94 -12.58
N ARG A 281 -6.75 3.79 -13.29
CA ARG A 281 -7.59 3.67 -14.49
C ARG A 281 -8.62 2.54 -14.37
N PHE A 282 -8.93 2.11 -13.17
CA PHE A 282 -10.00 1.16 -12.92
C PHE A 282 -11.32 1.88 -12.61
N ARG A 283 -12.45 1.24 -12.91
CA ARG A 283 -13.81 1.76 -12.65
C ARG A 283 -14.62 0.86 -11.75
N GLU A 284 -14.28 -0.41 -11.71
CA GLU A 284 -14.99 -1.45 -10.96
C GLU A 284 -14.20 -1.85 -9.73
N SER A 285 -14.86 -2.47 -8.76
CA SER A 285 -14.23 -2.99 -7.54
C SER A 285 -13.60 -4.37 -7.71
N HIS A 286 -13.69 -4.94 -8.92
CA HIS A 286 -13.20 -6.28 -9.25
C HIS A 286 -12.73 -6.35 -10.70
N ILE A 287 -11.63 -7.09 -10.94
CA ILE A 287 -11.06 -7.34 -12.26
C ILE A 287 -11.01 -8.84 -12.48
N ASN A 288 -11.69 -9.34 -13.52
CA ASN A 288 -11.60 -10.76 -13.90
C ASN A 288 -10.40 -11.02 -14.81
N LYS A 289 -10.13 -10.06 -15.72
CA LYS A 289 -9.04 -10.14 -16.68
C LYS A 289 -8.54 -8.73 -16.99
N TRP A 290 -7.24 -8.58 -17.08
CA TRP A 290 -6.59 -7.38 -17.56
C TRP A 290 -5.60 -7.75 -18.67
N ARG A 291 -5.69 -7.06 -19.80
CA ARG A 291 -4.77 -7.21 -20.92
C ARG A 291 -4.06 -5.87 -21.15
N TYR A 292 -2.76 -5.87 -20.91
CA TYR A 292 -1.92 -4.70 -21.12
C TYR A 292 -1.68 -4.43 -22.61
N SER A 293 -1.43 -5.50 -23.37
CA SER A 293 -1.08 -5.42 -24.78
C SER A 293 -2.28 -5.00 -25.64
N PRO A 294 -2.09 -4.11 -26.64
CA PRO A 294 -3.05 -3.87 -27.70
C PRO A 294 -3.45 -5.16 -28.43
N GLU A 295 -4.64 -5.17 -29.03
CA GLU A 295 -5.13 -6.35 -29.76
C GLU A 295 -4.23 -6.77 -30.91
N GLN A 296 -3.62 -5.77 -31.59
CA GLN A 296 -2.74 -5.95 -32.74
C GLN A 296 -1.32 -6.39 -32.38
N SER A 297 -0.98 -6.47 -31.08
CA SER A 297 0.38 -6.79 -30.65
C SER A 297 0.64 -8.28 -30.67
N ASP A 298 1.78 -8.68 -31.26
CA ASP A 298 2.28 -10.06 -31.22
C ASP A 298 2.66 -10.52 -29.80
N LYS A 299 3.01 -9.58 -28.92
CA LYS A 299 3.37 -9.86 -27.54
C LYS A 299 2.16 -9.70 -26.62
N ILE A 300 1.72 -10.79 -26.03
CA ILE A 300 0.60 -10.79 -25.06
C ILE A 300 1.15 -10.63 -23.65
N ILE A 301 0.69 -9.59 -22.97
CA ILE A 301 0.89 -9.35 -21.54
C ILE A 301 -0.49 -9.23 -20.92
N GLU A 302 -0.88 -10.18 -20.08
CA GLU A 302 -2.19 -10.20 -19.44
C GLU A 302 -2.12 -10.79 -18.03
N SER A 303 -3.10 -10.48 -17.22
CA SER A 303 -3.38 -11.10 -15.92
C SER A 303 -4.80 -11.66 -15.93
N ILE A 304 -4.96 -12.88 -15.45
CA ILE A 304 -6.24 -13.54 -15.25
C ILE A 304 -6.35 -13.84 -13.75
N PHE A 305 -7.48 -13.50 -13.15
CA PHE A 305 -7.75 -13.60 -11.72
C PHE A 305 -8.70 -14.72 -11.40
#